data_57b4034f1a8ae7536a45b823630c1740
#
_entry.id   57b4034f1a8ae7536a45b823630c1740
#
_cell.length_a   1.000
_cell.length_b   1.000
_cell.length_c   1.000
_cell.angle_alpha   90.00
_cell.angle_beta   90.00
_cell.angle_gamma   90.00
#
_symmetry.space_group_name_H-M   'P 1'
#
loop_
_entity.id
_entity.type
_entity.pdbx_description
1 polymer ?
#
loop_
_entity_poly.entity_id
_entity_poly.type
_entity_poly.pdbx_seq_one_letter_code
_entity_poly.pdbx_strand_id
1 'polypeptide(L)'
;FRSFSDSMIKYIQGTGRNVRMWGSLSNKSGTTPVASENVQLNIWNTGYANPKNMYDLGYDLINTLEGSLYIVPSAGYYSDYLNSQSLYNNWVPNNFSGTVLKAGDKQVLGGTYAIWNDQIDTRGNGITEYDDFDRFFQPLPSLSEKMWGEGTDRTYAQMRAVAEKVDTAPNTNPYYEADSIGKDVLEYSFDDKKVYDESGNNNDSVSTKNVEEVAGKSGNAVKLNGKESYVETP
;
A
#
# COMPACT_ATOMS: atom_id res chain seq x y z
N PHE A 1 8.14 -25.58 15.41
CA PHE A 1 7.63 -24.72 14.35
C PHE A 1 6.80 -25.50 13.33
N ARG A 2 7.37 -26.51 12.63
CA ARG A 2 6.70 -27.25 11.55
C ARG A 2 5.41 -27.93 11.99
N SER A 3 5.42 -28.66 13.11
CA SER A 3 4.21 -29.30 13.67
C SER A 3 3.12 -28.30 14.03
N PHE A 4 3.49 -27.16 14.62
CA PHE A 4 2.55 -26.09 14.93
C PHE A 4 1.95 -25.50 13.64
N SER A 5 2.78 -25.18 12.63
CA SER A 5 2.30 -24.68 11.35
C SER A 5 1.33 -25.63 10.67
N ASP A 6 1.65 -26.92 10.63
CA ASP A 6 0.77 -27.95 10.06
C ASP A 6 -0.59 -28.02 10.78
N SER A 7 -0.57 -27.99 12.12
CA SER A 7 -1.80 -28.00 12.92
C SER A 7 -2.67 -26.78 12.68
N MET A 8 -2.05 -25.58 12.59
CA MET A 8 -2.79 -24.33 12.33
C MET A 8 -3.37 -24.30 10.92
N ILE A 9 -2.62 -24.75 9.91
CA ILE A 9 -3.10 -24.86 8.54
C ILE A 9 -4.36 -25.75 8.50
N LYS A 10 -4.28 -26.95 9.04
CA LYS A 10 -5.39 -27.91 9.08
C LYS A 10 -6.59 -27.37 9.85
N TYR A 11 -6.36 -26.68 10.97
CA TYR A 11 -7.41 -26.03 11.73
C TYR A 11 -8.17 -24.98 10.91
N ILE A 12 -7.45 -24.07 10.25
CA ILE A 12 -8.04 -23.04 9.42
C ILE A 12 -8.79 -23.63 8.23
N GLN A 13 -8.18 -24.60 7.54
CA GLN A 13 -8.83 -25.32 6.42
C GLN A 13 -10.11 -26.03 6.88
N GLY A 14 -10.11 -26.61 8.08
CA GLY A 14 -11.30 -27.21 8.69
C GLY A 14 -12.46 -26.25 8.91
N THR A 15 -12.20 -24.93 8.89
CA THR A 15 -13.26 -23.89 8.91
C THR A 15 -13.74 -23.48 7.51
N GLY A 16 -13.28 -24.13 6.46
CA GLY A 16 -13.62 -23.84 5.07
C GLY A 16 -12.88 -22.60 4.50
N ARG A 17 -11.77 -22.18 5.10
CA ARG A 17 -10.99 -21.00 4.68
C ARG A 17 -9.67 -21.42 4.04
N ASN A 18 -9.21 -20.62 3.06
CA ASN A 18 -7.88 -20.74 2.49
C ASN A 18 -6.83 -20.21 3.47
N VAL A 19 -5.63 -20.79 3.39
CA VAL A 19 -4.51 -20.39 4.22
C VAL A 19 -3.48 -19.63 3.39
N ARG A 20 -3.05 -18.48 3.89
CA ARG A 20 -1.88 -17.77 3.39
C ARG A 20 -0.90 -17.57 4.53
N MET A 21 0.38 -17.78 4.27
CA MET A 21 1.43 -17.57 5.25
C MET A 21 2.70 -17.00 4.62
N TRP A 22 3.56 -16.42 5.45
CA TRP A 22 4.89 -15.99 5.04
C TRP A 22 5.86 -17.16 5.09
N GLY A 23 6.66 -17.31 4.05
CA GLY A 23 7.58 -18.42 3.92
C GLY A 23 8.70 -18.41 4.94
N SER A 24 8.89 -19.54 5.63
CA SER A 24 9.97 -19.79 6.58
C SER A 24 10.39 -21.26 6.64
N LEU A 25 9.83 -22.10 5.79
CA LEU A 25 9.95 -23.55 5.92
C LEU A 25 11.33 -24.10 5.56
N SER A 26 12.13 -23.38 4.75
CA SER A 26 13.47 -23.84 4.37
C SER A 26 14.50 -23.61 5.48
N ASN A 27 14.34 -22.58 6.29
CA ASN A 27 15.27 -22.27 7.39
C ASN A 27 14.87 -22.91 8.73
N LYS A 28 13.72 -23.60 8.78
CA LYS A 28 13.26 -24.30 9.98
C LYS A 28 13.57 -25.78 9.90
N SER A 29 14.48 -26.22 10.74
CA SER A 29 14.88 -27.63 10.84
C SER A 29 13.71 -28.54 11.24
N GLY A 30 13.80 -29.81 10.89
CA GLY A 30 12.84 -30.84 11.24
C GLY A 30 12.26 -31.54 10.01
N THR A 31 11.76 -32.76 10.21
CA THR A 31 11.24 -33.64 9.18
C THR A 31 9.72 -33.72 9.14
N THR A 32 9.04 -33.06 10.09
CA THR A 32 7.57 -33.01 10.13
C THR A 32 7.03 -32.42 8.82
N PRO A 33 6.22 -33.17 8.04
CA PRO A 33 5.53 -32.61 6.88
C PRO A 33 4.64 -31.45 7.29
N VAL A 34 4.51 -30.47 6.42
CA VAL A 34 3.58 -29.34 6.59
C VAL A 34 2.63 -29.36 5.41
N ALA A 35 1.32 -29.29 5.67
CA ALA A 35 0.30 -29.29 4.63
C ALA A 35 0.56 -28.19 3.60
N SER A 36 0.44 -28.53 2.32
CA SER A 36 0.70 -27.60 1.19
C SER A 36 -0.50 -27.42 0.28
N GLU A 37 -1.42 -28.36 0.26
CA GLU A 37 -2.62 -28.29 -0.57
C GLU A 37 -3.49 -27.08 -0.15
N ASN A 38 -3.83 -26.24 -1.11
CA ASN A 38 -4.56 -24.98 -0.90
C ASN A 38 -3.89 -24.03 0.12
N VAL A 39 -2.55 -24.02 0.17
CA VAL A 39 -1.77 -23.13 1.00
C VAL A 39 -0.96 -22.19 0.13
N GLN A 40 -1.14 -20.89 0.33
CA GLN A 40 -0.43 -19.82 -0.35
C GLN A 40 0.77 -19.36 0.47
N LEU A 41 1.93 -19.23 -0.16
CA LEU A 41 3.16 -18.75 0.47
C LEU A 41 3.63 -17.43 -0.13
N ASN A 42 3.74 -16.40 0.70
CA ASN A 42 4.51 -15.22 0.36
C ASN A 42 6.01 -15.56 0.47
N ILE A 43 6.70 -15.60 -0.65
CA ILE A 43 8.15 -15.83 -0.69
C ILE A 43 8.84 -14.46 -0.59
N TRP A 44 9.25 -14.10 0.61
CA TRP A 44 9.89 -12.82 0.90
C TRP A 44 11.42 -12.91 0.90
N ASN A 45 11.97 -14.08 1.21
CA ASN A 45 13.41 -14.36 1.20
C ASN A 45 13.63 -15.81 0.81
N THR A 46 14.48 -16.04 -0.19
CA THR A 46 14.72 -17.38 -0.76
C THR A 46 15.47 -18.32 0.20
N GLY A 47 16.22 -17.78 1.17
CA GLY A 47 16.85 -18.59 2.22
C GLY A 47 15.87 -19.08 3.29
N TYR A 48 14.79 -18.34 3.52
CA TYR A 48 13.72 -18.72 4.45
C TYR A 48 12.71 -19.67 3.81
N ALA A 49 12.40 -19.49 2.53
CA ALA A 49 11.58 -20.39 1.75
C ALA A 49 12.15 -20.49 0.33
N ASN A 50 12.80 -21.60 0.02
CA ASN A 50 13.33 -21.83 -1.32
C ASN A 50 12.18 -22.00 -2.31
N PRO A 51 12.06 -21.15 -3.35
CA PRO A 51 10.91 -21.14 -4.24
C PRO A 51 10.68 -22.46 -4.96
N LYS A 52 11.74 -23.08 -5.49
CA LYS A 52 11.64 -24.35 -6.20
C LYS A 52 11.16 -25.47 -5.28
N ASN A 53 11.71 -25.55 -4.07
CA ASN A 53 11.29 -26.56 -3.10
C ASN A 53 9.84 -26.36 -2.67
N MET A 54 9.41 -25.13 -2.45
CA MET A 54 8.02 -24.83 -2.06
C MET A 54 7.06 -25.16 -3.21
N TYR A 55 7.44 -24.84 -4.43
CA TYR A 55 6.71 -25.20 -5.63
C TYR A 55 6.52 -26.70 -5.76
N ASP A 56 7.62 -27.47 -5.62
CA ASP A 56 7.61 -28.93 -5.75
C ASP A 56 6.80 -29.61 -4.63
N LEU A 57 6.68 -28.97 -3.48
CA LEU A 57 5.83 -29.43 -2.38
C LEU A 57 4.34 -29.12 -2.57
N GLY A 58 3.98 -28.36 -3.62
CA GLY A 58 2.60 -28.05 -3.97
C GLY A 58 2.01 -26.78 -3.35
N TYR A 59 2.85 -25.89 -2.80
CA TYR A 59 2.39 -24.57 -2.35
C TYR A 59 2.13 -23.65 -3.53
N ASP A 60 1.10 -22.81 -3.43
CA ASP A 60 0.91 -21.68 -4.32
C ASP A 60 1.82 -20.52 -3.89
N LEU A 61 2.56 -19.94 -4.83
CA LEU A 61 3.60 -18.96 -4.51
C LEU A 61 3.20 -17.53 -4.88
N ILE A 62 3.51 -16.61 -4.00
CA ILE A 62 3.38 -15.16 -4.20
C ILE A 62 4.76 -14.55 -4.06
N ASN A 63 5.22 -13.87 -5.12
CA ASN A 63 6.51 -13.19 -5.11
C ASN A 63 6.42 -11.92 -4.26
N THR A 64 7.14 -11.91 -3.15
CA THR A 64 7.18 -10.78 -2.21
C THR A 64 8.63 -10.50 -1.79
N LEU A 65 9.59 -10.76 -2.71
CA LEU A 65 11.01 -10.71 -2.38
C LEU A 65 11.45 -9.35 -1.85
N GLU A 66 12.06 -9.36 -0.67
CA GLU A 66 12.49 -8.18 0.07
C GLU A 66 13.38 -7.22 -0.75
N GLY A 67 14.28 -7.77 -1.57
CA GLY A 67 15.20 -6.97 -2.40
C GLY A 67 14.55 -6.19 -3.53
N SER A 68 13.28 -6.50 -3.90
CA SER A 68 12.58 -5.85 -5.02
C SER A 68 11.20 -5.31 -4.68
N LEU A 69 10.58 -5.78 -3.60
CA LEU A 69 9.19 -5.50 -3.29
C LEU A 69 8.95 -4.99 -1.85
N TYR A 70 10.02 -4.77 -1.05
CA TYR A 70 9.89 -4.14 0.25
C TYR A 70 10.12 -2.65 0.17
N ILE A 71 9.25 -1.92 0.83
CA ILE A 71 9.35 -0.50 1.13
C ILE A 71 9.48 -0.38 2.64
N VAL A 72 10.63 0.12 3.12
CA VAL A 72 10.86 0.32 4.56
C VAL A 72 11.40 1.73 4.76
N PRO A 73 10.52 2.72 4.95
CA PRO A 73 10.92 4.11 5.04
C PRO A 73 11.98 4.34 6.14
N SER A 74 13.04 5.04 5.79
CA SER A 74 14.14 5.41 6.69
C SER A 74 15.02 4.25 7.20
N ALA A 75 14.83 3.02 6.75
CA ALA A 75 15.58 1.86 7.25
C ALA A 75 17.05 1.82 6.78
N GLY A 76 17.37 2.40 5.63
CA GLY A 76 18.72 2.41 5.08
C GLY A 76 19.22 1.07 4.50
N TYR A 77 18.60 -0.04 4.85
CA TYR A 77 18.92 -1.39 4.36
C TYR A 77 17.88 -1.94 3.37
N TYR A 78 16.72 -1.30 3.25
CA TYR A 78 15.71 -1.56 2.22
C TYR A 78 15.37 -0.26 1.47
N SER A 79 14.58 -0.38 0.42
CA SER A 79 14.14 0.77 -0.38
C SER A 79 13.16 1.64 0.39
N ASP A 80 13.37 2.95 0.39
CA ASP A 80 12.39 3.93 0.88
C ASP A 80 11.23 4.11 -0.11
N TYR A 81 11.53 3.98 -1.42
CA TYR A 81 10.58 3.91 -2.53
C TYR A 81 10.98 2.79 -3.49
N LEU A 82 10.00 2.10 -4.07
CA LEU A 82 10.28 1.18 -5.16
C LEU A 82 10.50 1.94 -6.47
N ASN A 83 11.47 1.48 -7.25
CA ASN A 83 11.69 2.01 -8.59
C ASN A 83 10.66 1.43 -9.56
N SER A 84 9.56 2.16 -9.78
CA SER A 84 8.44 1.76 -10.65
C SER A 84 8.87 1.42 -12.07
N GLN A 85 9.85 2.16 -12.64
CA GLN A 85 10.36 1.90 -13.98
C GLN A 85 11.15 0.60 -14.03
N SER A 86 11.96 0.32 -13.02
CA SER A 86 12.71 -0.95 -12.93
C SER A 86 11.77 -2.13 -12.74
N LEU A 87 10.73 -1.99 -11.93
CA LEU A 87 9.67 -2.99 -11.79
C LEU A 87 9.00 -3.26 -13.13
N TYR A 88 8.59 -2.21 -13.82
CA TYR A 88 7.94 -2.33 -15.13
C TYR A 88 8.82 -3.04 -16.16
N ASN A 89 10.09 -2.66 -16.25
CA ASN A 89 10.96 -3.17 -17.30
C ASN A 89 11.54 -4.57 -17.00
N ASN A 90 11.79 -4.89 -15.74
CA ASN A 90 12.64 -6.03 -15.38
C ASN A 90 11.98 -7.07 -14.48
N TRP A 91 10.96 -6.69 -13.69
CA TRP A 91 10.34 -7.62 -12.76
C TRP A 91 9.27 -8.48 -13.45
N VAL A 92 9.19 -9.74 -13.06
CA VAL A 92 8.11 -10.65 -13.44
C VAL A 92 7.74 -11.54 -12.24
N PRO A 93 6.45 -11.92 -12.08
CA PRO A 93 5.99 -12.64 -10.89
C PRO A 93 6.62 -14.03 -10.73
N ASN A 94 7.01 -14.66 -11.80
CA ASN A 94 7.56 -16.02 -11.82
C ASN A 94 9.08 -16.11 -11.64
N ASN A 95 9.77 -14.97 -11.46
CA ASN A 95 11.22 -14.94 -11.18
C ASN A 95 11.48 -14.59 -9.70
N PHE A 96 11.90 -15.59 -8.95
CA PHE A 96 12.24 -15.48 -7.53
C PHE A 96 13.76 -15.40 -7.36
N SER A 97 14.36 -14.25 -7.69
CA SER A 97 15.81 -14.01 -7.55
C SER A 97 16.66 -15.10 -8.23
N GLY A 98 16.41 -15.35 -9.51
CA GLY A 98 17.13 -16.33 -10.31
C GLY A 98 16.48 -17.72 -10.35
N THR A 99 15.57 -18.04 -9.44
CA THR A 99 14.68 -19.19 -9.59
C THR A 99 13.50 -18.81 -10.47
N VAL A 100 13.55 -19.21 -11.73
CA VAL A 100 12.50 -18.91 -12.72
C VAL A 100 11.57 -20.10 -12.85
N LEU A 101 10.29 -19.92 -12.53
CA LEU A 101 9.23 -20.88 -12.74
C LEU A 101 8.55 -20.62 -14.09
N LYS A 102 7.68 -21.54 -14.52
CA LYS A 102 6.95 -21.38 -15.79
C LYS A 102 6.06 -20.15 -15.73
N ALA A 103 6.12 -19.30 -16.75
CA ALA A 103 5.19 -18.17 -16.88
C ALA A 103 3.75 -18.67 -17.04
N GLY A 104 2.80 -18.02 -16.39
CA GLY A 104 1.39 -18.43 -16.38
C GLY A 104 1.09 -19.72 -15.64
N ASP A 105 2.02 -20.22 -14.82
CA ASP A 105 1.77 -21.38 -13.98
C ASP A 105 0.76 -21.07 -12.88
N LYS A 106 -0.18 -21.98 -12.66
CA LYS A 106 -1.27 -21.81 -11.70
C LYS A 106 -0.81 -21.70 -10.25
N GLN A 107 0.36 -22.27 -9.91
CA GLN A 107 0.96 -22.17 -8.58
C GLN A 107 1.68 -20.81 -8.38
N VAL A 108 1.87 -20.00 -9.42
CA VAL A 108 2.44 -18.66 -9.30
C VAL A 108 1.32 -17.63 -9.37
N LEU A 109 0.84 -17.20 -8.20
CA LEU A 109 -0.36 -16.37 -8.09
C LEU A 109 -0.10 -14.89 -8.44
N GLY A 110 1.15 -14.46 -8.49
CA GLY A 110 1.52 -13.07 -8.78
C GLY A 110 2.54 -12.50 -7.79
N GLY A 111 2.45 -11.23 -7.51
CA GLY A 111 3.34 -10.55 -6.58
C GLY A 111 2.62 -9.62 -5.61
N THR A 112 3.31 -9.30 -4.52
CA THR A 112 2.83 -8.35 -3.51
C THR A 112 4.03 -7.53 -3.03
N TYR A 113 3.97 -6.21 -3.12
CA TYR A 113 4.88 -5.35 -2.38
C TYR A 113 4.30 -5.06 -0.99
N ALA A 114 5.16 -4.68 -0.06
CA ALA A 114 4.79 -4.40 1.31
C ALA A 114 5.47 -3.12 1.81
N ILE A 115 4.71 -2.29 2.52
CA ILE A 115 5.22 -1.15 3.27
C ILE A 115 5.35 -1.59 4.73
N TRP A 116 6.57 -1.46 5.27
CA TRP A 116 6.91 -1.81 6.64
C TRP A 116 7.33 -0.57 7.41
N ASN A 117 6.57 -0.22 8.42
CA ASN A 117 6.82 0.99 9.22
C ASN A 117 7.71 0.71 10.45
N ASP A 118 8.72 -0.17 10.31
CA ASP A 118 9.63 -0.60 11.39
C ASP A 118 10.47 0.55 11.95
N GLN A 119 10.68 1.61 11.16
CA GLN A 119 11.52 2.75 11.50
C GLN A 119 10.74 4.07 11.59
N ILE A 120 9.45 3.97 11.86
CA ILE A 120 8.55 5.15 11.89
C ILE A 120 9.01 6.23 12.87
N ASP A 121 9.50 5.83 14.02
CA ASP A 121 9.96 6.69 15.12
C ASP A 121 11.37 7.26 14.91
N THR A 122 12.09 6.82 13.88
CA THR A 122 13.40 7.41 13.51
C THR A 122 13.26 8.69 12.72
N ARG A 123 12.07 8.98 12.19
CA ARG A 123 11.77 10.24 11.51
C ARG A 123 11.26 11.29 12.50
N GLY A 124 11.68 12.54 12.34
CA GLY A 124 11.34 13.63 13.26
C GLY A 124 9.84 13.91 13.42
N ASN A 125 9.04 13.59 12.41
CA ASN A 125 7.58 13.73 12.39
C ASN A 125 6.85 12.40 12.11
N GLY A 126 7.54 11.28 12.19
CA GLY A 126 6.98 9.95 11.90
C GLY A 126 6.68 9.71 10.42
N ILE A 127 5.79 8.77 10.16
CA ILE A 127 5.23 8.45 8.84
C ILE A 127 3.75 8.84 8.87
N THR A 128 3.32 9.63 7.90
CA THR A 128 1.93 10.05 7.75
C THR A 128 1.19 9.18 6.74
N GLU A 129 -0.13 9.32 6.66
CA GLU A 129 -0.95 8.69 5.62
C GLU A 129 -0.51 9.10 4.22
N TYR A 130 -0.08 10.36 4.04
CA TYR A 130 0.46 10.86 2.78
C TYR A 130 1.77 10.17 2.39
N ASP A 131 2.66 9.93 3.35
CA ASP A 131 3.91 9.20 3.13
C ASP A 131 3.63 7.76 2.66
N ASP A 132 2.66 7.08 3.28
CA ASP A 132 2.28 5.73 2.91
C ASP A 132 1.57 5.68 1.56
N PHE A 133 0.64 6.62 1.31
CA PHE A 133 -0.07 6.73 0.04
C PHE A 133 0.90 6.94 -1.13
N ASP A 134 1.83 7.89 -1.01
CA ASP A 134 2.82 8.19 -2.04
C ASP A 134 3.67 6.95 -2.39
N ARG A 135 4.12 6.22 -1.38
CA ARG A 135 4.87 4.96 -1.56
C ARG A 135 4.03 3.84 -2.14
N PHE A 136 2.76 3.78 -1.78
CA PHE A 136 1.85 2.74 -2.24
C PHE A 136 1.47 2.92 -3.69
N PHE A 137 1.03 4.11 -4.10
CA PHE A 137 0.48 4.31 -5.45
C PHE A 137 1.55 4.40 -6.54
N GLN A 138 2.79 4.77 -6.21
CA GLN A 138 3.85 4.89 -7.19
C GLN A 138 4.15 3.58 -7.94
N PRO A 139 4.38 2.42 -7.27
CA PRO A 139 4.68 1.16 -7.94
C PRO A 139 3.43 0.40 -8.43
N LEU A 140 2.23 0.73 -7.94
CA LEU A 140 1.02 -0.03 -8.18
C LEU A 140 0.70 -0.24 -9.67
N PRO A 141 0.73 0.78 -10.55
CA PRO A 141 0.45 0.59 -11.97
C PRO A 141 1.44 -0.37 -12.64
N SER A 142 2.72 -0.25 -12.30
CA SER A 142 3.77 -1.12 -12.84
C SER A 142 3.54 -2.58 -12.44
N LEU A 143 3.28 -2.83 -11.17
CA LEU A 143 3.05 -4.18 -10.67
C LEU A 143 1.75 -4.79 -11.24
N SER A 144 0.69 -3.99 -11.33
CA SER A 144 -0.59 -4.42 -11.90
C SER A 144 -0.45 -4.84 -13.36
N GLU A 145 0.22 -4.03 -14.18
CA GLU A 145 0.46 -4.36 -15.59
C GLU A 145 1.27 -5.66 -15.74
N LYS A 146 2.27 -5.86 -14.89
CA LYS A 146 3.12 -7.09 -14.91
C LYS A 146 2.39 -8.35 -14.43
N MET A 147 1.36 -8.21 -13.61
CA MET A 147 0.58 -9.34 -13.13
C MET A 147 -0.61 -9.70 -14.01
N TRP A 148 -1.26 -8.69 -14.61
CA TRP A 148 -2.50 -8.87 -15.37
C TRP A 148 -2.34 -8.74 -16.88
N GLY A 149 -1.27 -8.09 -17.34
CA GLY A 149 -0.98 -7.89 -18.76
C GLY A 149 -0.21 -9.07 -19.36
N GLU A 150 -0.67 -9.60 -20.48
CA GLU A 150 0.13 -10.49 -21.33
C GLU A 150 1.07 -9.64 -22.18
N GLY A 151 2.16 -9.13 -21.59
CA GLY A 151 3.21 -8.43 -22.30
C GLY A 151 2.67 -7.28 -23.18
N THR A 152 2.48 -6.13 -22.62
CA THR A 152 2.08 -4.98 -23.43
C THR A 152 3.30 -4.43 -24.16
N ASP A 153 3.17 -4.11 -25.43
CA ASP A 153 4.20 -3.40 -26.21
C ASP A 153 4.38 -1.93 -25.77
N ARG A 154 3.81 -1.56 -24.62
CA ARG A 154 3.88 -0.22 -24.07
C ARG A 154 5.24 0.03 -23.43
N THR A 155 5.77 1.21 -23.66
CA THR A 155 6.88 1.73 -22.86
C THR A 155 6.40 2.13 -21.47
N TYR A 156 7.32 2.23 -20.51
CA TYR A 156 7.01 2.73 -19.16
C TYR A 156 6.29 4.10 -19.19
N ALA A 157 6.73 5.02 -20.05
CA ALA A 157 6.09 6.34 -20.20
C ALA A 157 4.65 6.25 -20.69
N GLN A 158 4.36 5.34 -21.63
CA GLN A 158 3.00 5.11 -22.11
C GLN A 158 2.11 4.48 -21.04
N MET A 159 2.64 3.54 -20.26
CA MET A 159 1.93 2.95 -19.12
C MET A 159 1.61 4.02 -18.08
N ARG A 160 2.58 4.88 -17.72
CA ARG A 160 2.36 5.99 -16.78
C ARG A 160 1.27 6.94 -17.26
N ALA A 161 1.27 7.31 -18.54
CA ALA A 161 0.24 8.18 -19.12
C ALA A 161 -1.18 7.56 -19.08
N VAL A 162 -1.28 6.22 -19.10
CA VAL A 162 -2.56 5.52 -18.89
C VAL A 162 -2.94 5.55 -17.40
N ALA A 163 -1.99 5.25 -16.52
CA ALA A 163 -2.22 5.23 -15.07
C ALA A 163 -2.70 6.60 -14.56
N GLU A 164 -2.12 7.70 -15.03
CA GLU A 164 -2.52 9.07 -14.70
C GLU A 164 -3.96 9.39 -15.14
N LYS A 165 -4.45 8.79 -16.22
CA LYS A 165 -5.85 8.95 -16.66
C LYS A 165 -6.83 8.08 -15.88
N VAL A 166 -6.38 6.91 -15.42
CA VAL A 166 -7.21 6.03 -14.57
C VAL A 166 -7.35 6.61 -13.18
N ASP A 167 -6.25 7.22 -12.70
CA ASP A 167 -6.14 7.83 -11.37
C ASP A 167 -6.55 6.87 -10.24
N THR A 168 -6.92 7.39 -9.11
CA THR A 168 -7.32 6.64 -7.91
C THR A 168 -8.85 6.60 -7.77
N ALA A 169 -9.34 5.67 -6.97
CA ALA A 169 -10.77 5.63 -6.66
C ALA A 169 -11.19 6.91 -5.89
N PRO A 170 -12.45 7.34 -6.04
CA PRO A 170 -12.96 8.51 -5.32
C PRO A 170 -12.70 8.40 -3.81
N ASN A 171 -12.31 9.49 -3.18
CA ASN A 171 -12.02 9.60 -1.75
C ASN A 171 -10.88 8.70 -1.22
N THR A 172 -9.98 8.26 -2.09
CA THR A 172 -8.82 7.46 -1.69
C THR A 172 -7.49 8.21 -1.80
N ASN A 173 -7.45 9.29 -2.55
CA ASN A 173 -6.24 10.10 -2.73
C ASN A 173 -6.17 11.18 -1.64
N PRO A 174 -5.19 11.12 -0.70
CA PRO A 174 -5.00 12.15 0.32
C PRO A 174 -4.43 13.46 -0.26
N TYR A 175 -3.94 13.46 -1.50
CA TYR A 175 -3.51 14.66 -2.23
C TYR A 175 -4.60 15.21 -3.16
N TYR A 176 -5.86 14.84 -2.91
CA TYR A 176 -6.95 15.34 -3.72
C TYR A 176 -6.94 16.88 -3.74
N GLU A 177 -6.76 17.45 -4.90
CA GLU A 177 -6.88 18.87 -5.15
C GLU A 177 -8.29 19.13 -5.68
N ALA A 178 -9.07 19.90 -4.94
CA ALA A 178 -10.36 20.35 -5.43
C ALA A 178 -10.14 21.34 -6.58
N ASP A 179 -10.87 21.16 -7.68
CA ASP A 179 -10.93 22.18 -8.74
C ASP A 179 -11.39 23.50 -8.16
N SER A 180 -10.64 24.59 -8.41
CA SER A 180 -11.02 25.93 -7.97
C SER A 180 -11.47 26.79 -9.14
N ILE A 181 -12.60 27.45 -8.98
CA ILE A 181 -13.12 28.43 -9.97
C ILE A 181 -12.41 29.79 -9.90
N GLY A 182 -11.57 30.00 -8.90
CA GLY A 182 -10.87 31.26 -8.64
C GLY A 182 -9.45 31.06 -8.12
N LYS A 183 -8.89 32.13 -7.54
CA LYS A 183 -7.58 32.07 -6.89
C LYS A 183 -7.65 31.41 -5.52
N ASP A 184 -8.78 31.53 -4.86
CA ASP A 184 -9.01 31.04 -3.50
C ASP A 184 -9.79 29.73 -3.61
N VAL A 185 -9.22 28.66 -3.08
CA VAL A 185 -9.85 27.33 -3.04
C VAL A 185 -10.90 27.28 -1.94
N LEU A 186 -10.67 28.05 -0.88
CA LEU A 186 -11.47 28.08 0.33
C LEU A 186 -11.40 29.45 0.98
N GLU A 187 -12.55 30.00 1.37
CA GLU A 187 -12.65 31.25 2.13
C GLU A 187 -13.73 31.12 3.21
N TYR A 188 -13.33 31.18 4.49
CA TYR A 188 -14.24 31.19 5.63
C TYR A 188 -14.18 32.54 6.35
N SER A 189 -15.25 33.34 6.27
CA SER A 189 -15.37 34.60 6.99
C SER A 189 -15.66 34.43 8.48
N PHE A 190 -16.26 33.30 8.88
CA PHE A 190 -16.79 33.08 10.24
C PHE A 190 -17.84 34.03 10.72
N ASP A 191 -18.46 34.81 9.82
CA ASP A 191 -19.49 35.79 10.18
C ASP A 191 -20.85 35.14 10.42
N ASP A 192 -21.04 33.90 9.97
CA ASP A 192 -22.23 33.12 10.17
C ASP A 192 -22.02 32.01 11.22
N LYS A 193 -23.11 31.51 11.82
CA LYS A 193 -23.09 30.41 12.79
C LYS A 193 -22.63 29.08 12.20
N LYS A 194 -22.66 28.94 10.88
CA LYS A 194 -22.07 27.84 10.14
C LYS A 194 -20.89 28.37 9.37
N VAL A 195 -19.86 27.55 9.24
CA VAL A 195 -18.65 27.89 8.50
C VAL A 195 -18.87 27.54 7.03
N TYR A 196 -19.33 28.52 6.27
CA TYR A 196 -19.56 28.43 4.83
C TYR A 196 -18.34 28.86 4.04
N ASP A 197 -18.16 28.23 2.88
CA ASP A 197 -17.15 28.64 1.90
C ASP A 197 -17.65 29.78 1.02
N GLU A 198 -17.05 30.94 1.13
CA GLU A 198 -17.36 32.12 0.34
C GLU A 198 -16.53 32.23 -0.95
N SER A 199 -15.59 31.30 -1.20
CA SER A 199 -14.80 31.26 -2.43
C SER A 199 -15.62 30.90 -3.67
N GLY A 200 -16.81 30.31 -3.48
CA GLY A 200 -17.69 29.81 -4.54
C GLY A 200 -17.44 28.37 -4.95
N ASN A 201 -16.49 27.69 -4.33
CA ASN A 201 -16.17 26.28 -4.64
C ASN A 201 -17.04 25.27 -3.86
N ASN A 202 -17.91 25.73 -2.96
CA ASN A 202 -18.78 24.92 -2.10
C ASN A 202 -18.03 23.99 -1.14
N ASN A 203 -16.86 24.40 -0.70
CA ASN A 203 -16.04 23.67 0.28
C ASN A 203 -16.47 24.04 1.71
N ASP A 204 -17.75 24.03 2.01
CA ASP A 204 -18.30 24.28 3.34
C ASP A 204 -17.67 23.36 4.37
N SER A 205 -17.49 23.84 5.62
CA SER A 205 -16.95 22.97 6.66
C SER A 205 -17.86 21.77 6.92
N VAL A 206 -17.26 20.58 7.01
CA VAL A 206 -18.00 19.33 7.30
C VAL A 206 -18.27 19.19 8.78
N SER A 207 -17.38 19.69 9.64
CA SER A 207 -17.59 19.72 11.09
C SER A 207 -16.73 20.78 11.79
N THR A 208 -17.16 21.14 12.99
CA THR A 208 -16.38 21.98 13.92
C THR A 208 -16.38 21.36 15.31
N LYS A 209 -15.28 21.46 16.03
CA LYS A 209 -15.18 20.98 17.41
C LYS A 209 -14.53 22.02 18.32
N ASN A 210 -15.19 22.32 19.43
CA ASN A 210 -14.68 23.20 20.50
C ASN A 210 -14.10 24.54 19.97
N VAL A 211 -14.80 25.14 19.00
CA VAL A 211 -14.48 26.46 18.48
C VAL A 211 -15.30 27.52 19.24
N GLU A 212 -14.64 28.64 19.58
CA GLU A 212 -15.25 29.78 20.24
C GLU A 212 -15.35 30.95 19.23
N GLU A 213 -16.55 31.42 18.98
CA GLU A 213 -16.75 32.62 18.16
C GLU A 213 -16.32 33.88 18.95
N VAL A 214 -15.48 34.67 18.35
CA VAL A 214 -14.93 35.93 18.94
C VAL A 214 -14.96 37.07 17.93
N ALA A 215 -14.87 38.29 18.40
CA ALA A 215 -14.71 39.43 17.51
C ALA A 215 -13.37 39.35 16.77
N GLY A 216 -13.42 39.40 15.43
CA GLY A 216 -12.26 39.41 14.55
C GLY A 216 -11.66 40.79 14.32
N LYS A 217 -10.68 40.88 13.46
CA LYS A 217 -10.16 42.17 12.98
C LYS A 217 -11.18 42.87 12.08
N SER A 218 -11.96 42.10 11.37
CA SER A 218 -13.11 42.52 10.57
C SER A 218 -14.15 41.43 10.76
N GLY A 219 -15.39 41.75 11.17
CA GLY A 219 -16.41 40.77 11.45
C GLY A 219 -16.05 39.83 12.61
N ASN A 220 -16.41 38.57 12.48
CA ASN A 220 -16.14 37.52 13.46
C ASN A 220 -14.87 36.71 13.13
N ALA A 221 -14.42 35.94 14.08
CA ALA A 221 -13.33 34.99 13.95
C ALA A 221 -13.59 33.80 14.88
N VAL A 222 -12.90 32.69 14.67
CA VAL A 222 -12.91 31.56 15.59
C VAL A 222 -11.62 31.51 16.39
N LYS A 223 -11.75 31.23 17.67
CA LYS A 223 -10.63 30.98 18.57
C LYS A 223 -10.53 29.47 18.81
N LEU A 224 -9.37 28.94 18.54
CA LEU A 224 -9.01 27.54 18.81
C LEU A 224 -8.25 27.44 20.13
N ASN A 225 -8.46 26.34 20.86
CA ASN A 225 -7.84 26.14 22.19
C ASN A 225 -6.41 25.54 22.11
N GLY A 226 -5.91 25.26 20.92
CA GLY A 226 -4.56 24.72 20.69
C GLY A 226 -4.38 23.26 21.12
N LYS A 227 -5.48 22.52 21.39
CA LYS A 227 -5.46 21.11 21.80
C LYS A 227 -6.36 20.25 20.93
N GLU A 228 -7.66 20.46 21.00
CA GLU A 228 -8.67 19.60 20.36
C GLU A 228 -9.71 20.40 19.57
N SER A 229 -9.51 21.71 19.42
CA SER A 229 -10.39 22.53 18.58
C SER A 229 -9.97 22.42 17.11
N TYR A 230 -10.94 22.29 16.25
CA TYR A 230 -10.70 22.30 14.79
C TYR A 230 -11.93 22.78 14.02
N VAL A 231 -11.68 23.20 12.79
CA VAL A 231 -12.64 23.33 11.70
C VAL A 231 -12.18 22.33 10.64
N GLU A 232 -13.04 21.41 10.29
CA GLU A 232 -12.76 20.37 9.29
C GLU A 232 -13.27 20.81 7.93
N THR A 233 -12.40 20.79 6.94
CA THR A 233 -12.73 21.09 5.54
C THR A 233 -13.09 19.81 4.80
N PRO A 234 -13.81 19.87 3.66
CA PRO A 234 -14.08 18.73 2.81
C PRO A 234 -12.83 18.00 2.33
#